data_c8ccd9dccce114fdf8c8db43b0f4fc21
#
_entry.id   c8ccd9dccce114fdf8c8db43b0f4fc21
#
_cell.length_a   1.000
_cell.length_b   1.000
_cell.length_c   1.000
_cell.angle_alpha   90.00
_cell.angle_beta   90.00
_cell.angle_gamma   90.00
#
_symmetry.space_group_name_H-M   'P 1'
#
loop_
_entity.id
_entity.type
_entity.pdbx_description
1 polymer ?
#
loop_
_entity_poly.entity_id
_entity_poly.type
_entity_poly.pdbx_seq_one_letter_code
_entity_poly.pdbx_strand_id
1 'polypeptide(L)'
;MKRWVVVLLAAVMLLGACGDKKVEGETADRFIQDAEQVVTLLNDGDTEGVHGMLDATMKEQLTADQLDEVVGIIKESGEYEQVDKSSVEKKDEYYTTVLVVKYSEQKRVFTITFNEQDEVAGLYIK
;
A
#
# COMPACT_ATOMS: atom_id res chain seq x y z
N MET A 1 -43.47 -1.10 -7.61
CA MET A 1 -42.87 -0.19 -8.22
C MET A 1 -41.83 0.52 -7.59
N LYS A 2 -41.99 0.96 -6.46
CA LYS A 2 -40.95 1.66 -5.83
C LYS A 2 -39.77 0.88 -5.63
N ARG A 3 -39.83 -0.40 -5.52
CA ARG A 3 -38.69 -1.15 -5.24
C ARG A 3 -37.69 -1.13 -6.32
N TRP A 4 -38.10 -0.90 -7.53
CA TRP A 4 -37.07 -0.90 -8.48
C TRP A 4 -36.20 0.31 -8.39
N VAL A 5 -36.69 1.33 -7.87
CA VAL A 5 -35.92 2.54 -7.68
C VAL A 5 -34.76 2.23 -6.76
N VAL A 6 -35.03 1.43 -5.76
CA VAL A 6 -33.99 1.06 -4.83
C VAL A 6 -32.91 0.24 -5.53
N VAL A 7 -33.35 -0.61 -6.42
CA VAL A 7 -32.40 -1.44 -7.15
C VAL A 7 -31.49 -0.59 -8.01
N LEU A 8 -32.05 0.45 -8.59
CA LEU A 8 -31.24 1.33 -9.41
C LEU A 8 -30.17 2.02 -8.59
N LEU A 9 -30.50 2.37 -7.37
CA LEU A 9 -29.52 2.98 -6.52
C LEU A 9 -28.37 2.05 -6.24
N ALA A 10 -28.68 0.80 -6.05
CA ALA A 10 -27.65 -0.18 -5.81
C ALA A 10 -26.70 -0.26 -7.01
N ALA A 11 -27.26 -0.16 -8.19
CA ALA A 11 -26.44 -0.21 -9.39
C ALA A 11 -25.50 0.98 -9.45
N VAL A 12 -25.96 2.12 -9.01
CA VAL A 12 -25.12 3.31 -9.01
C VAL A 12 -23.95 3.11 -8.08
N MET A 13 -24.19 2.45 -6.96
CA MET A 13 -23.10 2.20 -6.04
C MET A 13 -22.05 1.33 -6.67
N LEU A 14 -22.48 0.38 -7.46
CA LEU A 14 -21.52 -0.47 -8.16
C LEU A 14 -20.64 0.34 -9.08
N LEU A 15 -21.23 1.33 -9.73
CA LEU A 15 -20.45 2.18 -10.60
C LEU A 15 -19.40 2.94 -9.84
N GLY A 16 -19.73 3.38 -8.65
CA GLY A 16 -18.76 4.09 -7.83
C GLY A 16 -17.57 3.23 -7.49
N ALA A 17 -17.76 1.93 -7.43
CA ALA A 17 -16.69 1.02 -7.08
C ALA A 17 -15.94 0.49 -8.29
N CYS A 18 -16.40 0.79 -9.49
CA CYS A 18 -15.80 0.21 -10.67
C CYS A 18 -14.36 0.57 -10.93
N GLY A 19 -13.88 1.65 -10.35
CA GLY A 19 -12.50 2.06 -10.57
C GLY A 19 -11.49 1.15 -9.88
N ASP A 20 -11.93 0.43 -8.86
CA ASP A 20 -11.03 -0.39 -8.07
C ASP A 20 -11.46 -1.85 -8.14
N LYS A 21 -10.51 -2.71 -8.47
CA LYS A 21 -10.76 -4.14 -8.53
C LYS A 21 -9.84 -4.85 -7.58
N LYS A 22 -10.41 -5.74 -6.79
CA LYS A 22 -9.61 -6.55 -5.89
C LYS A 22 -8.81 -7.55 -6.70
N VAL A 23 -7.52 -7.64 -6.42
CA VAL A 23 -6.60 -8.53 -7.09
C VAL A 23 -6.35 -9.72 -6.20
N GLU A 24 -6.40 -10.92 -6.78
CA GLU A 24 -6.20 -12.16 -6.04
C GLU A 24 -5.23 -13.07 -6.79
N GLY A 25 -4.81 -14.15 -6.14
CA GLY A 25 -3.95 -15.14 -6.75
C GLY A 25 -2.50 -14.70 -6.82
N GLU A 26 -1.80 -15.20 -7.83
CA GLU A 26 -0.36 -14.97 -7.96
C GLU A 26 0.00 -13.49 -8.14
N THR A 27 -0.86 -12.75 -8.85
CA THR A 27 -0.60 -11.33 -9.05
C THR A 27 -0.64 -10.59 -7.71
N ALA A 28 -1.64 -10.90 -6.89
CA ALA A 28 -1.72 -10.29 -5.56
C ALA A 28 -0.52 -10.68 -4.72
N ASP A 29 -0.15 -11.95 -4.75
CA ASP A 29 0.98 -12.45 -3.96
C ASP A 29 2.27 -11.72 -4.32
N ARG A 30 2.48 -11.44 -5.59
CA ARG A 30 3.67 -10.73 -6.04
C ARG A 30 3.73 -9.32 -5.46
N PHE A 31 2.62 -8.59 -5.53
CA PHE A 31 2.60 -7.23 -5.00
C PHE A 31 2.68 -7.21 -3.48
N ILE A 32 2.09 -8.21 -2.83
CA ILE A 32 2.20 -8.32 -1.38
C ILE A 32 3.66 -8.55 -0.99
N GLN A 33 4.37 -9.43 -1.69
CA GLN A 33 5.77 -9.67 -1.42
C GLN A 33 6.61 -8.43 -1.63
N ASP A 34 6.35 -7.70 -2.72
CA ASP A 34 7.08 -6.47 -2.99
C ASP A 34 6.82 -5.43 -1.90
N ALA A 35 5.57 -5.34 -1.45
CA ALA A 35 5.22 -4.41 -0.38
C ALA A 35 5.87 -4.82 0.94
N GLU A 36 5.90 -6.11 1.23
CA GLU A 36 6.56 -6.59 2.44
C GLU A 36 8.05 -6.29 2.41
N GLN A 37 8.64 -6.30 1.21
CA GLN A 37 10.04 -5.92 1.08
C GLN A 37 10.25 -4.45 1.45
N VAL A 38 9.33 -3.58 1.04
CA VAL A 38 9.40 -2.17 1.42
C VAL A 38 9.33 -2.04 2.93
N VAL A 39 8.40 -2.77 3.55
CA VAL A 39 8.26 -2.75 5.01
C VAL A 39 9.56 -3.22 5.68
N THR A 40 10.15 -4.30 5.19
CA THR A 40 11.40 -4.83 5.73
C THR A 40 12.52 -3.82 5.64
N LEU A 41 12.66 -3.17 4.49
CA LEU A 41 13.71 -2.16 4.31
C LEU A 41 13.50 -0.99 5.27
N LEU A 42 12.24 -0.56 5.44
CA LEU A 42 11.95 0.52 6.37
C LEU A 42 12.22 0.10 7.81
N ASN A 43 11.85 -1.13 8.17
CA ASN A 43 12.13 -1.64 9.51
C ASN A 43 13.62 -1.68 9.81
N ASP A 44 14.43 -1.99 8.79
CA ASP A 44 15.87 -2.05 8.94
C ASP A 44 16.55 -0.68 8.84
N GLY A 45 15.78 0.33 8.47
CA GLY A 45 16.36 1.66 8.29
C GLY A 45 17.13 1.82 6.99
N ASP A 46 16.90 0.93 6.03
CA ASP A 46 17.60 0.97 4.74
C ASP A 46 16.86 1.92 3.79
N THR A 47 17.05 3.20 4.00
CA THR A 47 16.38 4.21 3.22
C THR A 47 16.87 4.25 1.77
N GLU A 48 18.12 3.89 1.53
CA GLU A 48 18.62 3.81 0.16
C GLU A 48 17.93 2.69 -0.61
N GLY A 49 17.68 1.57 0.04
CA GLY A 49 16.97 0.46 -0.58
C GLY A 49 15.56 0.85 -0.96
N VAL A 50 14.87 1.55 -0.05
CA VAL A 50 13.51 2.01 -0.34
C VAL A 50 13.54 3.02 -1.48
N HIS A 51 14.44 3.98 -1.43
CA HIS A 51 14.54 5.01 -2.46
C HIS A 51 14.76 4.41 -3.83
N GLY A 52 15.54 3.34 -3.90
CA GLY A 52 15.78 2.62 -5.16
C GLY A 52 14.56 1.95 -5.75
N MET A 53 13.55 1.69 -4.93
CA MET A 53 12.31 1.06 -5.39
C MET A 53 11.29 2.09 -5.88
N LEU A 54 11.50 3.38 -5.63
CA LEU A 54 10.57 4.43 -5.99
C LEU A 54 10.62 4.72 -7.48
N ASP A 55 9.48 5.17 -8.04
CA ASP A 55 9.50 5.61 -9.43
C ASP A 55 10.15 7.01 -9.48
N ALA A 56 10.33 7.54 -10.67
CA ALA A 56 11.04 8.81 -10.85
C ALA A 56 10.38 9.97 -10.10
N THR A 57 9.06 10.02 -10.13
CA THR A 57 8.32 11.09 -9.47
C THR A 57 8.48 11.00 -7.96
N MET A 58 8.36 9.81 -7.42
CA MET A 58 8.51 9.61 -5.98
C MET A 58 9.93 9.90 -5.51
N LYS A 59 10.93 9.58 -6.33
CA LYS A 59 12.31 9.89 -5.98
C LYS A 59 12.54 11.37 -5.80
N GLU A 60 11.84 12.18 -6.58
CA GLU A 60 11.95 13.63 -6.45
C GLU A 60 11.21 14.16 -5.24
N GLN A 61 10.06 13.56 -4.92
CA GLN A 61 9.20 14.04 -3.84
C GLN A 61 9.57 13.50 -2.47
N LEU A 62 10.10 12.29 -2.41
CA LEU A 62 10.40 11.64 -1.15
C LEU A 62 11.91 11.50 -1.01
N THR A 63 12.51 12.43 -0.30
CA THR A 63 13.95 12.49 -0.13
C THR A 63 14.44 11.52 0.94
N ALA A 64 15.74 11.30 0.99
CA ALA A 64 16.33 10.44 2.01
C ALA A 64 16.01 10.93 3.42
N ASP A 65 16.01 12.27 3.61
CA ASP A 65 15.69 12.83 4.93
C ASP A 65 14.25 12.53 5.32
N GLN A 66 13.33 12.62 4.37
CA GLN A 66 11.94 12.29 4.65
C GLN A 66 11.75 10.81 4.94
N LEU A 67 12.51 9.97 4.25
CA LEU A 67 12.47 8.52 4.54
C LEU A 67 13.01 8.23 5.93
N ASP A 68 14.04 8.97 6.36
CA ASP A 68 14.56 8.81 7.71
C ASP A 68 13.51 9.17 8.75
N GLU A 69 12.69 10.18 8.48
CA GLU A 69 11.60 10.53 9.38
C GLU A 69 10.56 9.41 9.45
N VAL A 70 10.25 8.80 8.32
CA VAL A 70 9.33 7.68 8.27
C VAL A 70 9.88 6.51 9.10
N VAL A 71 11.16 6.21 8.94
CA VAL A 71 11.82 5.16 9.71
C VAL A 71 11.70 5.44 11.21
N GLY A 72 11.89 6.70 11.61
CA GLY A 72 11.75 7.10 13.01
C GLY A 72 10.35 6.83 13.53
N ILE A 73 9.33 7.15 12.77
CA ILE A 73 7.94 6.91 13.15
C ILE A 73 7.70 5.41 13.32
N ILE A 74 8.23 4.61 12.41
CA ILE A 74 8.06 3.16 12.47
C ILE A 74 8.74 2.61 13.73
N LYS A 75 9.92 3.12 14.06
CA LYS A 75 10.63 2.67 15.25
C LYS A 75 9.87 2.98 16.52
N GLU A 76 9.13 4.08 16.55
CA GLU A 76 8.30 4.42 17.70
C GLU A 76 7.17 3.42 17.90
N SER A 77 6.84 2.65 16.88
CA SER A 77 5.79 1.65 16.97
C SER A 77 6.26 0.37 17.68
N GLY A 78 7.56 0.28 17.96
CA GLY A 78 8.13 -0.89 18.62
C GLY A 78 8.73 -1.86 17.63
N GLU A 79 8.88 -3.09 18.07
CA GLU A 79 9.49 -4.12 17.22
C GLU A 79 8.47 -4.75 16.29
N TYR A 80 8.89 -5.04 15.08
CA TYR A 80 8.05 -5.70 14.10
C TYR A 80 7.67 -7.10 14.59
N GLU A 81 6.40 -7.46 14.46
CA GLU A 81 5.94 -8.79 14.83
C GLU A 81 5.43 -9.57 13.64
N GLN A 82 4.48 -9.02 12.90
CA GLN A 82 3.90 -9.75 11.76
C GLN A 82 3.03 -8.84 10.91
N VAL A 83 2.70 -9.33 9.73
CA VAL A 83 1.69 -8.71 8.88
C VAL A 83 0.38 -9.40 9.21
N ASP A 84 -0.59 -8.64 9.73
CA ASP A 84 -1.87 -9.19 10.13
C ASP A 84 -2.83 -9.36 8.95
N LYS A 85 -2.82 -8.41 8.03
CA LYS A 85 -3.73 -8.42 6.88
C LYS A 85 -3.04 -7.84 5.67
N SER A 86 -3.42 -8.30 4.51
CA SER A 86 -2.92 -7.78 3.25
C SER A 86 -4.03 -7.81 2.21
N SER A 87 -4.01 -6.84 1.31
CA SER A 87 -4.92 -6.82 0.18
C SER A 87 -4.29 -6.03 -0.96
N VAL A 88 -4.71 -6.32 -2.17
CA VAL A 88 -4.24 -5.62 -3.36
C VAL A 88 -5.45 -5.23 -4.18
N GLU A 89 -5.47 -4.00 -4.63
CA GLU A 89 -6.52 -3.50 -5.51
C GLU A 89 -5.89 -2.87 -6.73
N LYS A 90 -6.53 -3.02 -7.86
CA LYS A 90 -6.07 -2.42 -9.11
C LYS A 90 -6.99 -1.27 -9.49
N LYS A 91 -6.41 -0.14 -9.84
CA LYS A 91 -7.15 0.98 -10.39
C LYS A 91 -6.33 1.58 -11.52
N ASP A 92 -6.90 1.57 -12.71
CA ASP A 92 -6.21 2.01 -13.93
C ASP A 92 -4.93 1.20 -14.10
N GLU A 93 -3.78 1.86 -14.13
CA GLU A 93 -2.50 1.20 -14.32
C GLU A 93 -1.78 0.92 -13.02
N TYR A 94 -2.41 1.22 -11.89
CA TYR A 94 -1.75 1.12 -10.59
C TYR A 94 -2.31 0.00 -9.76
N TYR A 95 -1.43 -0.59 -8.95
CA TYR A 95 -1.82 -1.60 -7.99
C TYR A 95 -1.52 -1.07 -6.61
N THR A 96 -2.54 -1.01 -5.77
CA THR A 96 -2.39 -0.51 -4.40
C THR A 96 -2.44 -1.68 -3.44
N THR A 97 -1.35 -1.86 -2.70
CA THR A 97 -1.24 -2.91 -1.71
C THR A 97 -1.37 -2.29 -0.33
N VAL A 98 -2.26 -2.84 0.48
CA VAL A 98 -2.47 -2.39 1.85
C VAL A 98 -2.02 -3.51 2.78
N LEU A 99 -1.11 -3.19 3.68
CA LEU A 99 -0.63 -4.13 4.69
C LEU A 99 -0.92 -3.56 6.06
N VAL A 100 -1.58 -4.36 6.90
CA VAL A 100 -1.73 -4.02 8.31
C VAL A 100 -0.62 -4.76 9.04
N VAL A 101 0.32 -4.01 9.57
CA VAL A 101 1.54 -4.56 10.16
C VAL A 101 1.49 -4.36 11.67
N LYS A 102 1.74 -5.43 12.39
CA LYS A 102 1.72 -5.38 13.86
C LYS A 102 3.13 -5.17 14.38
N TYR A 103 3.27 -4.14 15.22
CA TYR A 103 4.49 -3.88 15.97
C TYR A 103 4.18 -4.06 17.45
N SER A 104 5.20 -4.14 18.27
CA SER A 104 5.01 -4.43 19.69
C SER A 104 4.15 -3.38 20.42
N GLU A 105 4.20 -2.12 19.98
CA GLU A 105 3.47 -1.05 20.66
C GLU A 105 2.17 -0.67 19.94
N GLN A 106 2.10 -0.88 18.64
CA GLN A 106 0.89 -0.53 17.89
C GLN A 106 0.95 -1.12 16.48
N LYS A 107 -0.17 -1.05 15.81
CA LYS A 107 -0.24 -1.48 14.41
C LYS A 107 -0.06 -0.29 13.50
N ARG A 108 0.51 -0.52 12.32
CA ARG A 108 0.64 0.49 11.28
C ARG A 108 0.01 -0.03 10.00
N VAL A 109 -0.59 0.88 9.25
CA VAL A 109 -1.17 0.52 7.96
C VAL A 109 -0.27 1.12 6.88
N PHE A 110 0.27 0.27 6.04
CA PHE A 110 1.10 0.69 4.91
C PHE A 110 0.27 0.61 3.65
N THR A 111 0.15 1.70 2.93
CA THR A 111 -0.52 1.73 1.64
C THR A 111 0.55 2.02 0.60
N ILE A 112 0.85 1.04 -0.22
CA ILE A 112 1.95 1.12 -1.18
C ILE A 112 1.39 0.89 -2.57
N THR A 113 1.55 1.89 -3.43
CA THR A 113 1.04 1.83 -4.79
C THR A 113 2.20 1.53 -5.73
N PHE A 114 1.99 0.56 -6.61
CA PHE A 114 2.98 0.17 -7.62
C PHE A 114 2.47 0.53 -9.00
N ASN A 115 3.37 0.91 -9.90
CA ASN A 115 3.04 1.11 -11.31
C ASN A 115 3.21 -0.19 -12.07
N GLU A 116 3.07 -0.15 -13.39
CA GLU A 116 3.18 -1.35 -14.21
C GLU A 116 4.60 -1.89 -14.31
N GLN A 117 5.59 -1.09 -13.96
CA GLN A 117 6.98 -1.52 -13.93
C GLN A 117 7.39 -2.03 -12.56
N ASP A 118 6.43 -2.24 -11.68
CA ASP A 118 6.65 -2.70 -10.30
C ASP A 118 7.47 -1.72 -9.46
N GLU A 119 7.44 -0.45 -9.82
CA GLU A 119 8.08 0.59 -9.04
C GLU A 119 7.07 1.21 -8.09
N VAL A 120 7.56 1.69 -6.95
CA VAL A 120 6.68 2.32 -5.96
C VAL A 120 6.30 3.71 -6.44
N ALA A 121 5.02 3.89 -6.72
CA ALA A 121 4.47 5.15 -7.20
C ALA A 121 3.75 5.92 -6.09
N GLY A 122 3.59 5.32 -4.93
CA GLY A 122 2.98 5.97 -3.77
C GLY A 122 3.30 5.20 -2.51
N LEU A 123 3.49 5.91 -1.41
CA LEU A 123 3.80 5.31 -0.12
C LEU A 123 3.12 6.14 0.97
N TYR A 124 2.25 5.51 1.72
CA TYR A 124 1.53 6.17 2.80
C TYR A 124 1.48 5.24 4.02
N ILE A 125 1.79 5.80 5.17
CA ILE A 125 1.84 5.03 6.42
C ILE A 125 1.06 5.78 7.49
N LYS A 126 0.17 5.05 8.16
CA LYS A 126 -0.56 5.67 9.24
C LYS A 126 -0.67 4.74 10.45
#